data_5c2d6314783606db7516a3e0da6b447d
#
_entry.id   5c2d6314783606db7516a3e0da6b447d
#
_cell.length_a   1.000
_cell.length_b   1.000
_cell.length_c   1.000
_cell.angle_alpha   90.00
_cell.angle_beta   90.00
_cell.angle_gamma   90.00
#
_symmetry.space_group_name_H-M   'P 1'
#
loop_
_entity.id
_entity.type
_entity.pdbx_description
1 polymer ?
#
loop_
_entity_poly.entity_id
_entity_poly.type
_entity_poly.pdbx_seq_one_letter_code
_entity_poly.pdbx_strand_id
1 'polypeptide(L)'
;EKHKAHKAYLWMVRSVMKNLVFFHYDKGSRAQKVVVHLLKDYQGAVQTDGYQAYSIYEQKRGILLLGCWAHARRKFSDSLKEDKSGAEYALAQIAKLYQVEEMATDQEMDYGQRAELRKRLAYPIMRAFEKWIEGYYPKALPGGRMSKALAYTYNLFLRLSRYHLDGRYLLDNNLA
;
A
#
# COMPACT_ATOMS: atom_id res chain seq x y z
N GLU A 1 8.60 -37.49 21.92
CA GLU A 1 8.32 -36.08 22.16
C GLU A 1 7.80 -35.45 20.87
N LYS A 2 6.55 -34.95 20.87
CA LYS A 2 5.99 -34.21 19.73
C LYS A 2 6.69 -32.85 19.69
N HIS A 3 7.57 -32.63 18.73
CA HIS A 3 8.14 -31.32 18.45
C HIS A 3 7.00 -30.36 18.11
N LYS A 4 6.66 -29.46 19.02
CA LYS A 4 5.71 -28.37 18.77
C LYS A 4 6.37 -27.41 17.78
N ALA A 5 5.85 -27.33 16.56
CA ALA A 5 6.27 -26.32 15.62
C ALA A 5 5.96 -24.92 16.20
N HIS A 6 6.98 -24.10 16.34
CA HIS A 6 6.83 -22.71 16.77
C HIS A 6 6.72 -21.81 15.55
N LYS A 7 5.70 -20.95 15.55
CA LYS A 7 5.52 -19.95 14.50
C LYS A 7 6.58 -18.85 14.65
N ALA A 8 7.38 -18.63 13.62
CA ALA A 8 8.38 -17.59 13.58
C ALA A 8 8.13 -16.65 12.40
N TYR A 9 8.71 -15.45 12.44
CA TYR A 9 8.52 -14.45 11.41
C TYR A 9 9.85 -13.88 10.95
N LEU A 10 9.97 -13.75 9.63
CA LEU A 10 11.08 -13.05 8.98
C LEU A 10 10.55 -11.71 8.49
N TRP A 11 11.09 -10.62 9.02
CA TRP A 11 10.81 -9.28 8.58
C TRP A 11 11.83 -8.88 7.53
N MET A 12 11.34 -8.43 6.39
CA MET A 12 12.18 -7.89 5.33
C MET A 12 11.99 -6.37 5.28
N VAL A 13 13.09 -5.64 5.38
CA VAL A 13 13.11 -4.18 5.26
C VAL A 13 14.03 -3.81 4.11
N ARG A 14 13.53 -2.99 3.19
CA ARG A 14 14.27 -2.51 2.04
C ARG A 14 14.39 -1.00 2.05
N SER A 15 15.61 -0.49 1.83
CA SER A 15 15.83 0.91 1.49
C SER A 15 15.78 1.09 -0.03
N VAL A 16 14.79 1.81 -0.52
CA VAL A 16 14.64 2.10 -1.96
C VAL A 16 15.80 2.97 -2.45
N MET A 17 16.17 3.99 -1.68
CA MET A 17 17.18 4.97 -2.07
C MET A 17 18.62 4.43 -2.01
N LYS A 18 18.89 3.45 -1.14
CA LYS A 18 20.25 2.90 -0.94
C LYS A 18 20.42 1.50 -1.54
N ASN A 19 19.37 0.95 -2.16
CA ASN A 19 19.35 -0.43 -2.68
C ASN A 19 19.85 -1.48 -1.68
N LEU A 20 19.44 -1.32 -0.41
CA LEU A 20 19.80 -2.22 0.69
C LEU A 20 18.58 -3.00 1.14
N VAL A 21 18.77 -4.28 1.42
CA VAL A 21 17.76 -5.15 2.04
C VAL A 21 18.37 -5.75 3.29
N PHE A 22 17.62 -5.75 4.39
CA PHE A 22 17.99 -6.55 5.57
C PHE A 22 16.81 -7.37 6.05
N PHE A 23 17.15 -8.45 6.74
CA PHE A 23 16.19 -9.38 7.30
C PHE A 23 16.34 -9.40 8.82
N HIS A 24 15.21 -9.33 9.52
CA HIS A 24 15.14 -9.49 10.95
C HIS A 24 14.28 -10.72 11.28
N TYR A 25 14.86 -11.67 12.00
CA TYR A 25 14.16 -12.86 12.45
C TYR A 25 13.63 -12.68 13.87
N ASP A 26 12.34 -12.91 14.07
CA ASP A 26 11.72 -12.90 15.40
C ASP A 26 11.09 -14.27 15.72
N LYS A 27 11.45 -14.82 16.88
CA LYS A 27 11.05 -16.15 17.36
C LYS A 27 9.58 -16.23 17.82
N GLY A 28 8.66 -15.58 17.15
CA GLY A 28 7.25 -15.81 17.44
C GLY A 28 6.40 -14.57 17.58
N SER A 29 6.91 -13.40 17.23
CA SER A 29 6.12 -12.18 17.35
C SER A 29 6.00 -11.44 16.01
N ARG A 30 4.74 -11.20 15.58
CA ARG A 30 4.38 -10.13 14.66
C ARG A 30 3.91 -8.88 15.40
N ALA A 31 4.22 -8.79 16.70
CA ALA A 31 3.72 -7.71 17.53
C ALA A 31 4.34 -6.36 17.15
N GLN A 32 3.60 -5.31 17.47
CA GLN A 32 3.97 -3.91 17.33
C GLN A 32 5.38 -3.61 17.88
N LYS A 33 5.82 -4.30 18.95
CA LYS A 33 7.16 -4.15 19.54
C LYS A 33 8.30 -4.39 18.55
N VAL A 34 8.13 -5.30 17.58
CA VAL A 34 9.14 -5.57 16.55
C VAL A 34 9.26 -4.38 15.61
N VAL A 35 8.12 -3.83 15.18
CA VAL A 35 8.09 -2.62 14.33
C VAL A 35 8.73 -1.44 15.07
N VAL A 36 8.44 -1.28 16.37
CA VAL A 36 9.07 -0.23 17.20
C VAL A 36 10.58 -0.40 17.27
N HIS A 37 11.06 -1.62 17.43
CA HIS A 37 12.49 -1.90 17.44
C HIS A 37 13.15 -1.60 16.10
N LEU A 38 12.54 -2.03 15.00
CA LEU A 38 13.07 -1.85 13.63
C LEU A 38 13.11 -0.35 13.21
N LEU A 39 12.15 0.45 13.68
CA LEU A 39 11.98 1.86 13.29
C LEU A 39 12.33 2.84 14.41
N LYS A 40 13.07 2.41 15.44
CA LYS A 40 13.33 3.19 16.66
C LYS A 40 13.81 4.61 16.39
N ASP A 41 14.84 4.76 15.56
CA ASP A 41 15.49 6.01 15.26
C ASP A 41 15.27 6.48 13.81
N TYR A 42 14.36 5.79 13.10
CA TYR A 42 14.09 6.10 11.71
C TYR A 42 13.22 7.35 11.56
N GLN A 43 13.57 8.17 10.59
CA GLN A 43 12.78 9.30 10.12
C GLN A 43 12.65 9.21 8.59
N GLY A 44 11.45 9.44 8.08
CA GLY A 44 11.17 9.40 6.65
C GLY A 44 9.91 8.60 6.29
N ALA A 45 9.80 8.23 5.04
CA ALA A 45 8.64 7.48 4.53
C ALA A 45 8.84 5.97 4.72
N VAL A 46 7.78 5.28 5.19
CA VAL A 46 7.74 3.82 5.36
C VAL A 46 6.54 3.28 4.59
N GLN A 47 6.79 2.49 3.56
CA GLN A 47 5.74 1.84 2.78
C GLN A 47 5.44 0.45 3.33
N THR A 48 4.15 0.17 3.55
CA THR A 48 3.69 -1.08 4.16
C THR A 48 2.48 -1.66 3.43
N ASP A 49 2.20 -2.94 3.72
CA ASP A 49 1.00 -3.66 3.25
C ASP A 49 -0.28 -3.26 4.00
N GLY A 50 -0.20 -2.29 4.92
CA GLY A 50 -1.31 -1.88 5.79
C GLY A 50 -1.44 -2.74 7.04
N TYR A 51 -0.43 -3.54 7.39
CA TYR A 51 -0.46 -4.32 8.63
C TYR A 51 -0.61 -3.40 9.85
N GLN A 52 -1.54 -3.77 10.75
CA GLN A 52 -1.97 -2.93 11.87
C GLN A 52 -0.83 -2.56 12.83
N ALA A 53 0.23 -3.37 12.94
CA ALA A 53 1.36 -3.06 13.81
C ALA A 53 2.05 -1.72 13.50
N TYR A 54 1.89 -1.20 12.27
CA TYR A 54 2.42 0.10 11.89
C TYR A 54 1.53 1.29 12.28
N SER A 55 0.29 1.08 12.73
CA SER A 55 -0.66 2.17 13.01
C SER A 55 -0.21 3.14 14.11
N ILE A 56 0.67 2.70 15.02
CA ILE A 56 1.29 3.57 16.03
C ILE A 56 2.05 4.76 15.44
N TYR A 57 2.47 4.63 14.18
CA TYR A 57 3.23 5.67 13.48
C TYR A 57 2.34 6.66 12.72
N GLU A 58 1.01 6.52 12.73
CA GLU A 58 0.10 7.48 12.10
C GLU A 58 0.27 8.90 12.65
N GLN A 59 0.50 9.00 13.94
CA GLN A 59 0.59 10.28 14.64
C GLN A 59 2.02 10.59 15.10
N LYS A 60 2.99 9.69 14.84
CA LYS A 60 4.37 9.90 15.26
C LYS A 60 5.07 10.87 14.31
N ARG A 61 5.57 11.98 14.84
CA ARG A 61 6.36 12.92 14.08
C ARG A 61 7.61 12.24 13.51
N GLY A 62 7.96 12.58 12.27
CA GLY A 62 9.15 12.08 11.59
C GLY A 62 8.94 10.80 10.77
N ILE A 63 7.82 10.10 10.90
CA ILE A 63 7.49 8.94 10.05
C ILE A 63 6.23 9.22 9.23
N LEU A 64 6.33 9.06 7.91
CA LEU A 64 5.22 9.13 6.97
C LEU A 64 4.88 7.72 6.49
N LEU A 65 3.72 7.21 6.89
CA LEU A 65 3.26 5.90 6.40
C LEU A 65 2.69 6.03 4.99
N LEU A 66 3.15 5.15 4.11
CA LEU A 66 2.63 4.96 2.75
C LEU A 66 1.94 3.58 2.65
N GLY A 67 0.91 3.50 1.81
CA GLY A 67 0.24 2.26 1.46
C GLY A 67 0.85 1.62 0.21
N CYS A 68 0.42 0.39 -0.07
CA CYS A 68 0.84 -0.38 -1.26
C CYS A 68 -0.37 -0.65 -2.16
N TRP A 69 -0.38 -0.09 -3.36
CA TRP A 69 -1.48 -0.28 -4.32
C TRP A 69 -1.56 -1.72 -4.84
N ALA A 70 -0.46 -2.46 -4.89
CA ALA A 70 -0.50 -3.88 -5.26
C ALA A 70 -1.33 -4.73 -4.28
N HIS A 71 -1.30 -4.40 -2.98
CA HIS A 71 -2.15 -5.07 -1.98
C HIS A 71 -3.63 -4.74 -2.15
N ALA A 72 -3.96 -3.48 -2.43
CA ALA A 72 -5.34 -3.09 -2.76
C ALA A 72 -5.81 -3.79 -4.04
N ARG A 73 -4.98 -3.77 -5.10
CA ARG A 73 -5.26 -4.45 -6.38
C ARG A 73 -5.56 -5.93 -6.20
N ARG A 74 -4.76 -6.64 -5.40
CA ARG A 74 -4.96 -8.08 -5.12
C ARG A 74 -6.33 -8.34 -4.50
N LYS A 75 -6.77 -7.53 -3.53
CA LYS A 75 -8.08 -7.70 -2.89
C LYS A 75 -9.24 -7.52 -3.87
N PHE A 76 -9.15 -6.58 -4.80
CA PHE A 76 -10.15 -6.45 -5.87
C PHE A 76 -10.08 -7.61 -6.86
N SER A 77 -8.89 -8.08 -7.21
CA SER A 77 -8.73 -9.29 -8.04
C SER A 77 -9.38 -10.53 -7.40
N ASP A 78 -9.22 -10.70 -6.08
CA ASP A 78 -9.83 -11.81 -5.33
C ASP A 78 -11.36 -11.70 -5.28
N SER A 79 -11.95 -10.53 -5.53
CA SER A 79 -13.40 -10.30 -5.53
C SER A 79 -14.08 -10.50 -6.89
N LEU A 80 -13.32 -10.70 -7.97
CA LEU A 80 -13.84 -10.84 -9.35
C LEU A 80 -14.94 -11.89 -9.50
N LYS A 81 -14.85 -12.99 -8.77
CA LYS A 81 -15.86 -14.07 -8.83
C LYS A 81 -17.15 -13.73 -8.09
N GLU A 82 -17.10 -12.80 -7.15
CA GLU A 82 -18.24 -12.37 -6.34
C GLU A 82 -18.95 -11.17 -6.97
N ASP A 83 -18.18 -10.18 -7.40
CA ASP A 83 -18.65 -8.92 -7.98
C ASP A 83 -17.73 -8.50 -9.13
N LYS A 84 -18.00 -9.07 -10.30
CA LYS A 84 -17.18 -8.84 -11.49
C LYS A 84 -17.14 -7.37 -11.89
N SER A 85 -18.31 -6.72 -11.96
CA SER A 85 -18.43 -5.33 -12.43
C SER A 85 -17.68 -4.35 -11.54
N GLY A 86 -17.90 -4.43 -10.20
CA GLY A 86 -17.22 -3.56 -9.25
C GLY A 86 -15.72 -3.82 -9.21
N ALA A 87 -15.31 -5.10 -9.27
CA ALA A 87 -13.90 -5.47 -9.26
C ALA A 87 -13.17 -5.00 -10.53
N GLU A 88 -13.75 -5.18 -11.72
CA GLU A 88 -13.18 -4.71 -12.98
C GLU A 88 -13.04 -3.19 -13.00
N TYR A 89 -14.04 -2.45 -12.50
CA TYR A 89 -13.94 -1.00 -12.38
C TYR A 89 -12.78 -0.59 -11.46
N ALA A 90 -12.69 -1.19 -10.26
CA ALA A 90 -11.62 -0.88 -9.32
C ALA A 90 -10.23 -1.19 -9.90
N LEU A 91 -10.09 -2.36 -10.54
CA LEU A 91 -8.84 -2.77 -11.19
C LEU A 91 -8.46 -1.81 -12.33
N ALA A 92 -9.43 -1.33 -13.11
CA ALA A 92 -9.18 -0.34 -14.15
C ALA A 92 -8.70 1.01 -13.60
N GLN A 93 -9.27 1.48 -12.47
CA GLN A 93 -8.78 2.71 -11.84
C GLN A 93 -7.36 2.56 -11.33
N ILE A 94 -7.05 1.42 -10.69
CA ILE A 94 -5.69 1.15 -10.21
C ILE A 94 -4.71 1.01 -11.39
N ALA A 95 -5.11 0.37 -12.48
CA ALA A 95 -4.28 0.25 -13.70
C ALA A 95 -3.88 1.62 -14.25
N LYS A 96 -4.78 2.62 -14.22
CA LYS A 96 -4.45 3.99 -14.64
C LYS A 96 -3.34 4.61 -13.79
N LEU A 97 -3.25 4.28 -12.50
CA LEU A 97 -2.15 4.75 -11.64
C LEU A 97 -0.81 4.16 -12.09
N TYR A 98 -0.78 2.86 -12.45
CA TYR A 98 0.41 2.23 -13.01
C TYR A 98 0.81 2.84 -14.35
N GLN A 99 -0.15 3.17 -15.22
CA GLN A 99 0.12 3.86 -16.49
C GLN A 99 0.79 5.23 -16.29
N VAL A 100 0.39 5.98 -15.25
CA VAL A 100 1.07 7.24 -14.92
C VAL A 100 2.52 7.01 -14.52
N GLU A 101 2.83 5.92 -13.79
CA GLU A 101 4.20 5.57 -13.44
C GLU A 101 5.03 5.12 -14.64
N GLU A 102 4.42 4.35 -15.54
CA GLU A 102 5.01 3.93 -16.82
C GLU A 102 5.37 5.16 -17.66
N MET A 103 4.44 6.10 -17.86
CA MET A 103 4.71 7.37 -18.55
C MET A 103 5.90 8.13 -17.95
N ALA A 104 6.00 8.19 -16.61
CA ALA A 104 7.11 8.86 -15.95
C ALA A 104 8.45 8.13 -16.18
N THR A 105 8.41 6.81 -16.30
CA THR A 105 9.58 5.98 -16.53
C THR A 105 10.04 6.07 -17.99
N ASP A 106 9.12 5.96 -18.94
CA ASP A 106 9.40 6.03 -20.38
C ASP A 106 9.96 7.40 -20.79
N GLN A 107 9.57 8.46 -20.08
CA GLN A 107 10.07 9.81 -20.31
C GLN A 107 11.30 10.14 -19.43
N GLU A 108 11.88 9.15 -18.74
CA GLU A 108 13.06 9.31 -17.89
C GLU A 108 12.95 10.48 -16.90
N MET A 109 11.72 10.73 -16.39
CA MET A 109 11.43 11.85 -15.49
C MET A 109 12.22 11.79 -14.19
N ASP A 110 12.80 12.91 -13.80
CA ASP A 110 13.35 13.05 -12.46
C ASP A 110 12.26 13.04 -11.37
N TYR A 111 12.66 13.02 -10.10
CA TYR A 111 11.69 12.94 -8.98
C TYR A 111 10.75 14.14 -8.90
N GLY A 112 11.21 15.34 -9.27
CA GLY A 112 10.38 16.54 -9.30
C GLY A 112 9.31 16.46 -10.40
N GLN A 113 9.73 16.14 -11.61
CA GLN A 113 8.84 15.94 -12.77
C GLN A 113 7.82 14.83 -12.53
N ARG A 114 8.26 13.71 -11.91
CA ARG A 114 7.38 12.60 -11.53
C ARG A 114 6.33 13.03 -10.51
N ALA A 115 6.70 13.81 -9.50
CA ALA A 115 5.74 14.34 -8.52
C ALA A 115 4.70 15.24 -9.17
N GLU A 116 5.10 16.13 -10.07
CA GLU A 116 4.15 17.00 -10.81
C GLU A 116 3.24 16.22 -11.76
N LEU A 117 3.76 15.18 -12.45
CA LEU A 117 2.94 14.29 -13.26
C LEU A 117 1.87 13.59 -12.41
N ARG A 118 2.25 13.03 -11.27
CA ARG A 118 1.34 12.37 -10.32
C ARG A 118 0.27 13.32 -9.81
N LYS A 119 0.64 14.54 -9.46
CA LYS A 119 -0.31 15.58 -9.02
C LYS A 119 -1.33 15.91 -10.10
N ARG A 120 -0.89 16.00 -11.34
CA ARG A 120 -1.73 16.34 -12.48
C ARG A 120 -2.63 15.19 -12.92
N LEU A 121 -2.12 13.94 -12.98
CA LEU A 121 -2.82 12.80 -13.56
C LEU A 121 -3.29 11.79 -12.50
N ALA A 122 -2.44 11.36 -11.59
CA ALA A 122 -2.77 10.31 -10.64
C ALA A 122 -3.70 10.80 -9.50
N TYR A 123 -3.47 12.00 -9.00
CA TYR A 123 -4.28 12.53 -7.89
C TYR A 123 -5.78 12.66 -8.24
N PRO A 124 -6.19 13.20 -9.41
CA PRO A 124 -7.59 13.21 -9.81
C PRO A 124 -8.20 11.81 -9.93
N ILE A 125 -7.43 10.83 -10.45
CA ILE A 125 -7.87 9.43 -10.54
C ILE A 125 -8.14 8.87 -9.14
N MET A 126 -7.22 9.09 -8.20
CA MET A 126 -7.39 8.64 -6.81
C MET A 126 -8.62 9.27 -6.16
N ARG A 127 -8.83 10.58 -6.32
CA ARG A 127 -10.00 11.27 -5.74
C ARG A 127 -11.32 10.76 -6.31
N ALA A 128 -11.39 10.52 -7.61
CA ALA A 128 -12.56 9.93 -8.24
C ALA A 128 -12.80 8.49 -7.75
N PHE A 129 -11.73 7.72 -7.57
CA PHE A 129 -11.81 6.36 -7.07
C PHE A 129 -12.25 6.30 -5.60
N GLU A 130 -11.75 7.19 -4.75
CA GLU A 130 -12.19 7.32 -3.35
C GLU A 130 -13.70 7.58 -3.27
N LYS A 131 -14.19 8.55 -4.03
CA LYS A 131 -15.63 8.86 -4.10
C LYS A 131 -16.46 7.68 -4.60
N TRP A 132 -15.93 6.93 -5.57
CA TRP A 132 -16.61 5.73 -6.05
C TRP A 132 -16.65 4.64 -4.95
N ILE A 133 -15.59 4.42 -4.21
CA ILE A 133 -15.54 3.47 -3.08
C ILE A 133 -16.63 3.82 -2.06
N GLU A 134 -16.74 5.09 -1.67
CA GLU A 134 -17.78 5.57 -0.73
C GLU A 134 -19.20 5.27 -1.23
N GLY A 135 -19.47 5.52 -2.51
CA GLY A 135 -20.79 5.28 -3.11
C GLY A 135 -21.09 3.82 -3.43
N TYR A 136 -20.05 2.99 -3.59
CA TYR A 136 -20.21 1.57 -3.93
C TYR A 136 -20.23 0.67 -2.69
N TYR A 137 -19.56 1.02 -1.62
CA TYR A 137 -19.47 0.23 -0.40
C TYR A 137 -20.82 -0.23 0.16
N PRO A 138 -21.86 0.62 0.23
CA PRO A 138 -23.19 0.20 0.70
C PRO A 138 -23.90 -0.84 -0.18
N LYS A 139 -23.45 -1.01 -1.44
CA LYS A 139 -24.04 -1.95 -2.42
C LYS A 139 -23.35 -3.30 -2.41
N ALA A 140 -22.16 -3.40 -1.81
CA ALA A 140 -21.39 -4.64 -1.77
C ALA A 140 -21.96 -5.60 -0.72
N LEU A 141 -21.88 -6.91 -1.01
CA LEU A 141 -22.33 -7.96 -0.10
C LEU A 141 -21.62 -7.84 1.26
N PRO A 142 -22.34 -7.63 2.37
CA PRO A 142 -21.73 -7.52 3.70
C PRO A 142 -20.87 -8.75 4.05
N GLY A 143 -19.63 -8.52 4.49
CA GLY A 143 -18.67 -9.59 4.81
C GLY A 143 -18.06 -10.31 3.61
N GLY A 144 -18.49 -9.98 2.38
CA GLY A 144 -17.98 -10.51 1.14
C GLY A 144 -16.55 -10.05 0.83
N ARG A 145 -15.99 -10.58 -0.25
CA ARG A 145 -14.63 -10.20 -0.70
C ARG A 145 -14.59 -8.77 -1.21
N MET A 146 -15.64 -8.36 -1.94
CA MET A 146 -15.74 -7.00 -2.47
C MET A 146 -15.85 -5.97 -1.34
N SER A 147 -16.72 -6.18 -0.35
CA SER A 147 -16.83 -5.28 0.79
C SER A 147 -15.51 -5.18 1.60
N LYS A 148 -14.78 -6.30 1.73
CA LYS A 148 -13.46 -6.31 2.38
C LYS A 148 -12.39 -5.56 1.56
N ALA A 149 -12.44 -5.64 0.22
CA ALA A 149 -11.53 -4.91 -0.65
C ALA A 149 -11.78 -3.40 -0.57
N LEU A 150 -13.06 -2.99 -0.62
CA LEU A 150 -13.48 -1.60 -0.46
C LEU A 150 -13.09 -1.04 0.91
N ALA A 151 -13.42 -1.75 2.00
CA ALA A 151 -13.07 -1.34 3.37
C ALA A 151 -11.57 -1.21 3.57
N TYR A 152 -10.77 -2.18 3.08
CA TYR A 152 -9.31 -2.11 3.13
C TYR A 152 -8.78 -0.86 2.42
N THR A 153 -9.24 -0.64 1.20
CA THR A 153 -8.76 0.49 0.38
C THR A 153 -9.19 1.82 0.99
N TYR A 154 -10.43 1.94 1.45
CA TYR A 154 -10.94 3.14 2.10
C TYR A 154 -10.17 3.48 3.39
N ASN A 155 -10.00 2.50 4.28
CA ASN A 155 -9.31 2.70 5.56
C ASN A 155 -7.83 3.09 5.39
N LEU A 156 -7.20 2.66 4.30
CA LEU A 156 -5.82 2.97 3.98
C LEU A 156 -5.68 4.08 2.93
N PHE A 157 -6.78 4.73 2.52
CA PHE A 157 -6.77 5.63 1.38
C PHE A 157 -5.78 6.78 1.56
N LEU A 158 -5.72 7.36 2.75
CA LEU A 158 -4.76 8.40 3.07
C LEU A 158 -3.31 7.92 2.87
N ARG A 159 -2.97 6.69 3.30
CA ARG A 159 -1.62 6.13 3.10
C ARG A 159 -1.35 5.81 1.63
N LEU A 160 -2.36 5.27 0.94
CA LEU A 160 -2.28 4.92 -0.48
C LEU A 160 -2.09 6.17 -1.36
N SER A 161 -2.76 7.26 -1.03
CA SER A 161 -2.68 8.49 -1.82
C SER A 161 -1.34 9.23 -1.65
N ARG A 162 -0.66 9.10 -0.50
CA ARG A 162 0.57 9.85 -0.19
C ARG A 162 1.72 9.65 -1.17
N TYR A 163 1.74 8.58 -1.96
CA TYR A 163 2.81 8.35 -2.94
C TYR A 163 2.94 9.49 -3.97
N HIS A 164 1.85 10.23 -4.23
CA HIS A 164 1.89 11.36 -5.16
C HIS A 164 2.64 12.59 -4.63
N LEU A 165 2.91 12.66 -3.32
CA LEU A 165 3.52 13.82 -2.67
C LEU A 165 5.01 13.98 -3.01
N ASP A 166 5.67 12.89 -3.42
CA ASP A 166 7.10 12.91 -3.70
C ASP A 166 7.44 11.85 -4.77
N GLY A 167 8.18 12.22 -5.78
CA GLY A 167 8.57 11.32 -6.88
C GLY A 167 9.46 10.15 -6.47
N ARG A 168 10.07 10.21 -5.27
CA ARG A 168 10.87 9.11 -4.68
C ARG A 168 10.01 7.99 -4.11
N TYR A 169 8.75 8.26 -3.77
CA TYR A 169 7.85 7.24 -3.23
C TYR A 169 7.41 6.29 -4.31
N LEU A 170 7.23 5.03 -3.97
CA LEU A 170 6.79 4.03 -4.92
C LEU A 170 5.27 3.85 -4.84
N LEU A 171 4.66 3.47 -5.96
CA LEU A 171 3.23 3.12 -6.02
C LEU A 171 2.95 1.86 -5.21
N ASP A 172 3.87 0.91 -5.22
CA ASP A 172 3.78 -0.33 -4.44
C ASP A 172 5.16 -0.78 -3.92
N ASN A 173 5.17 -1.79 -3.06
CA ASN A 173 6.38 -2.39 -2.51
C ASN A 173 6.72 -3.76 -3.13
N ASN A 174 6.11 -4.11 -4.25
CA ASN A 174 6.47 -5.28 -5.05
C ASN A 174 7.67 -4.96 -5.93
N LEU A 175 8.82 -4.91 -5.33
CA LEU A 175 10.08 -4.83 -6.06
C LEU A 175 10.60 -6.25 -6.22
N ALA A 176 10.06 -6.93 -7.19
CA ALA A 176 10.60 -8.18 -7.68
C ALA A 176 11.84 -7.91 -8.53
#